data_16bbc99eb09d30dee7273daaf5bd11de
#
_entry.id   16bbc99eb09d30dee7273daaf5bd11de
#
_cell.length_a   1.000
_cell.length_b   1.000
_cell.length_c   1.000
_cell.angle_alpha   90.00
_cell.angle_beta   90.00
_cell.angle_gamma   90.00
#
_symmetry.space_group_name_H-M   'P 1'
#
loop_
_entity.id
_entity.type
_entity.pdbx_description
1 polymer ?
#
loop_
_entity_poly.entity_id
_entity_poly.type
_entity_poly.pdbx_seq_one_letter_code
_entity_poly.pdbx_strand_id
1 'polypeptide(L)'
;MINKNTFAPTAPMGWNSWDCYGAAVTEEVLLKNTDYMAEHLKKYGWEYIVCDIQWYEPTADSSHYHQFADLCMDEYGRVIPAPNR
;
A
#
# COMPACT_ATOMS: atom_id res chain seq x y z
N MET A 1 1.67 14.43 -27.02
CA MET A 1 1.80 14.72 -25.56
C MET A 1 0.49 14.42 -24.88
N ILE A 2 0.52 13.69 -23.76
CA ILE A 2 -0.69 13.39 -22.98
C ILE A 2 -1.07 14.62 -22.16
N ASN A 3 -2.31 15.06 -22.31
CA ASN A 3 -2.84 16.14 -21.49
C ASN A 3 -3.18 15.59 -20.09
N LYS A 4 -2.61 16.19 -19.05
CA LYS A 4 -2.82 15.72 -17.67
C LYS A 4 -4.31 15.73 -17.27
N ASN A 5 -5.07 16.70 -17.76
CA ASN A 5 -6.49 16.81 -17.42
C ASN A 5 -7.36 15.77 -18.09
N THR A 6 -6.89 15.20 -19.19
CA THR A 6 -7.54 14.06 -19.83
C THR A 6 -7.16 12.76 -19.13
N PHE A 7 -5.90 12.62 -18.75
CA PHE A 7 -5.40 11.45 -18.07
C PHE A 7 -5.89 11.36 -16.61
N ALA A 8 -5.88 12.49 -15.90
CA ALA A 8 -6.30 12.57 -14.52
C ALA A 8 -7.24 13.77 -14.34
N PRO A 9 -8.50 13.65 -14.75
CA PRO A 9 -9.47 14.77 -14.71
C PRO A 9 -9.83 15.18 -13.28
N THR A 10 -9.73 14.26 -12.33
CA THR A 10 -9.97 14.51 -10.91
C THR A 10 -8.84 13.93 -10.08
N ALA A 11 -8.73 14.36 -8.82
CA ALA A 11 -7.79 13.77 -7.88
C ALA A 11 -8.17 12.31 -7.64
N PRO A 12 -7.19 11.40 -7.55
CA PRO A 12 -7.49 10.01 -7.23
C PRO A 12 -8.05 9.89 -5.81
N MET A 13 -9.01 8.99 -5.64
CA MET A 13 -9.61 8.69 -4.34
C MET A 13 -9.27 7.26 -3.97
N GLY A 14 -8.73 7.08 -2.78
CA GLY A 14 -8.31 5.76 -2.36
C GLY A 14 -7.97 5.70 -0.87
N TRP A 15 -7.46 4.54 -0.47
CA TRP A 15 -7.08 4.24 0.88
C TRP A 15 -5.57 3.97 0.94
N ASN A 16 -4.93 4.49 1.97
CA ASN A 16 -3.50 4.28 2.22
C ASN A 16 -3.34 3.60 3.57
N SER A 17 -2.51 2.57 3.62
CA SER A 17 -2.30 1.76 4.82
C SER A 17 -1.65 2.50 5.99
N TRP A 18 -0.93 3.58 5.71
CA TRP A 18 -0.11 4.26 6.73
C TRP A 18 -0.94 4.82 7.89
N ASP A 19 -2.03 5.51 7.57
CA ASP A 19 -2.84 6.18 8.59
C ASP A 19 -3.54 5.22 9.54
N CYS A 20 -3.78 3.98 9.10
CA CYS A 20 -4.48 2.97 9.90
C CYS A 20 -3.51 2.02 10.59
N TYR A 21 -2.45 1.61 9.92
CA TYR A 21 -1.60 0.50 10.38
C TYR A 21 -0.12 0.88 10.47
N GLY A 22 0.27 2.07 10.01
CA GLY A 22 1.68 2.43 9.93
C GLY A 22 2.46 1.39 9.11
N ALA A 23 3.63 1.01 9.57
CA ALA A 23 4.46 0.03 8.88
C ALA A 23 4.09 -1.43 9.20
N ALA A 24 3.03 -1.64 9.98
CA ALA A 24 2.62 -2.99 10.40
C ALA A 24 1.62 -3.65 9.44
N VAL A 25 1.32 -3.02 8.31
CA VAL A 25 0.36 -3.57 7.35
C VAL A 25 0.81 -4.95 6.85
N THR A 26 -0.16 -5.88 6.74
CA THR A 26 0.07 -7.21 6.19
C THR A 26 -0.77 -7.41 4.94
N GLU A 27 -0.41 -8.41 4.13
CA GLU A 27 -1.19 -8.78 2.95
C GLU A 27 -2.64 -9.06 3.31
N GLU A 28 -2.88 -9.83 4.37
CA GLU A 28 -4.25 -10.17 4.81
C GLU A 28 -5.07 -8.92 5.10
N VAL A 29 -4.51 -7.98 5.85
CA VAL A 29 -5.19 -6.73 6.19
C VAL A 29 -5.43 -5.88 4.94
N LEU A 30 -4.44 -5.80 4.06
CA LEU A 30 -4.56 -5.07 2.81
C LEU A 30 -5.69 -5.62 1.94
N LEU A 31 -5.76 -6.95 1.80
CA LEU A 31 -6.80 -7.60 1.01
C LEU A 31 -8.20 -7.39 1.61
N LYS A 32 -8.34 -7.44 2.92
CA LYS A 32 -9.62 -7.18 3.59
C LYS A 32 -10.11 -5.75 3.34
N ASN A 33 -9.22 -4.77 3.42
CA ASN A 33 -9.57 -3.39 3.13
C ASN A 33 -9.90 -3.19 1.64
N THR A 34 -9.21 -3.89 0.76
CA THR A 34 -9.50 -3.88 -0.69
C THR A 34 -10.89 -4.43 -0.97
N ASP A 35 -11.25 -5.55 -0.37
CA ASP A 35 -12.57 -6.16 -0.54
C ASP A 35 -13.68 -5.25 -0.04
N TYR A 36 -13.48 -4.61 1.11
CA TYR A 36 -14.43 -3.65 1.65
C TYR A 36 -14.64 -2.48 0.70
N MET A 37 -13.55 -1.92 0.19
CA MET A 37 -13.64 -0.79 -0.75
C MET A 37 -14.36 -1.19 -2.03
N ALA A 38 -14.03 -2.36 -2.59
CA ALA A 38 -14.67 -2.84 -3.81
C ALA A 38 -16.17 -3.03 -3.62
N GLU A 39 -16.59 -3.53 -2.46
CA GLU A 39 -17.99 -3.80 -2.16
C GLU A 39 -18.80 -2.54 -1.85
N HIS A 40 -18.23 -1.59 -1.11
CA HIS A 40 -18.98 -0.48 -0.53
C HIS A 40 -18.64 0.90 -1.11
N LEU A 41 -17.43 1.11 -1.59
CA LEU A 41 -16.95 2.46 -1.93
C LEU A 41 -16.61 2.66 -3.41
N LYS A 42 -16.34 1.59 -4.15
CA LYS A 42 -15.92 1.68 -5.56
C LYS A 42 -16.92 2.44 -6.41
N LYS A 43 -18.20 2.22 -6.20
CA LYS A 43 -19.27 2.90 -6.94
C LYS A 43 -19.29 4.42 -6.75
N TYR A 44 -18.63 4.91 -5.71
CA TYR A 44 -18.51 6.35 -5.43
C TYR A 44 -17.16 6.93 -5.88
N GLY A 45 -16.36 6.16 -6.60
CA GLY A 45 -15.09 6.63 -7.14
C GLY A 45 -13.86 6.31 -6.29
N TRP A 46 -13.99 5.53 -5.23
CA TRP A 46 -12.87 5.08 -4.40
C TRP A 46 -12.25 3.85 -5.03
N GLU A 47 -11.15 4.04 -5.77
CA GLU A 47 -10.61 3.02 -6.68
C GLU A 47 -9.19 2.56 -6.35
N TYR A 48 -8.46 3.28 -5.50
CA TYR A 48 -7.05 3.01 -5.27
C TYR A 48 -6.80 2.46 -3.87
N ILE A 49 -5.99 1.40 -3.81
CA ILE A 49 -5.45 0.85 -2.56
C ILE A 49 -3.95 1.03 -2.60
N VAL A 50 -3.41 1.69 -1.60
CA VAL A 50 -1.97 1.95 -1.50
C VAL A 50 -1.40 1.22 -0.29
N CYS A 51 -0.44 0.35 -0.54
CA CYS A 51 0.39 -0.25 0.50
C CYS A 51 1.61 0.66 0.72
N ASP A 52 1.65 1.33 1.85
CA ASP A 52 2.71 2.29 2.12
C ASP A 52 3.98 1.59 2.66
N ILE A 53 4.94 2.37 3.10
CA ILE A 53 6.25 1.85 3.56
C ILE A 53 6.04 0.93 4.75
N GLN A 54 6.77 0.16 4.93
CA GLN A 54 7.84 -0.78 4.92
C GLN A 54 7.33 -2.22 4.86
N TRP A 55 6.45 -2.49 3.91
CA TRP A 55 5.93 -3.85 3.66
C TRP A 55 7.06 -4.87 3.38
N TYR A 56 8.24 -4.38 3.06
CA TYR A 56 9.42 -5.18 2.72
C TYR A 56 10.37 -5.39 3.91
N GLU A 57 10.06 -4.82 5.08
CA GLU A 57 10.93 -4.83 6.24
C GLU A 57 10.28 -5.61 7.38
N PRO A 58 10.90 -6.72 7.83
CA PRO A 58 10.26 -7.62 8.79
C PRO A 58 10.13 -7.08 10.21
N THR A 59 10.95 -6.09 10.59
CA THR A 59 10.96 -5.58 11.97
C THR A 59 10.21 -4.28 12.16
N ALA A 60 9.71 -3.67 11.10
CA ALA A 60 8.91 -2.45 11.21
C ALA A 60 7.53 -2.73 11.81
N ASP A 61 6.99 -1.79 12.56
CA ASP A 61 5.66 -1.89 13.18
C ASP A 61 4.86 -0.59 13.06
N SER A 62 3.70 -0.55 13.71
CA SER A 62 2.79 0.59 13.58
C SER A 62 3.32 1.91 14.14
N SER A 63 4.24 1.85 15.10
CA SER A 63 4.82 3.04 15.73
C SER A 63 6.25 3.30 15.34
N HIS A 64 6.91 2.34 14.69
CA HIS A 64 8.33 2.43 14.35
C HIS A 64 8.57 1.94 12.92
N TYR A 65 9.24 2.74 12.14
CA TYR A 65 9.82 2.30 10.87
C TYR A 65 11.32 2.59 10.90
N HIS A 66 12.08 1.86 10.10
CA HIS A 66 13.54 1.94 10.12
C HIS A 66 14.04 2.88 9.05
N GLN A 67 14.89 3.84 9.43
CA GLN A 67 15.48 4.78 8.48
C GLN A 67 16.39 4.05 7.47
N PHE A 68 17.06 2.99 7.92
CA PHE A 68 17.89 2.15 7.07
C PHE A 68 17.36 0.73 7.14
N ALA A 69 16.34 0.47 6.32
CA ALA A 69 15.63 -0.81 6.35
C ALA A 69 16.43 -1.92 5.67
N ASP A 70 16.38 -3.12 6.24
CA ASP A 70 16.86 -4.33 5.58
C ASP A 70 15.78 -4.80 4.60
N LEU A 71 16.09 -4.70 3.32
CA LEU A 71 15.14 -5.07 2.29
C LEU A 71 15.06 -6.59 2.14
N CYS A 72 13.84 -7.11 2.03
CA CYS A 72 13.64 -8.47 1.56
C CYS A 72 13.68 -8.45 0.03
N MET A 73 14.56 -9.25 -0.56
CA MET A 73 14.73 -9.30 -2.01
C MET A 73 14.81 -10.75 -2.48
N ASP A 74 14.38 -10.97 -3.73
CA ASP A 74 14.57 -12.27 -4.37
C ASP A 74 15.97 -12.40 -4.96
N GLU A 75 16.23 -13.54 -5.61
CA GLU A 75 17.54 -13.81 -6.21
C GLU A 75 17.89 -12.87 -7.38
N TYR A 76 16.92 -12.17 -7.91
CA TYR A 76 17.10 -11.22 -9.02
C TYR A 76 17.22 -9.77 -8.57
N GLY A 77 17.24 -9.53 -7.25
CA GLY A 77 17.35 -8.19 -6.71
C GLY A 77 16.03 -7.42 -6.65
N ARG A 78 14.89 -8.08 -6.85
CA ARG A 78 13.58 -7.44 -6.75
C ARG A 78 13.13 -7.40 -5.29
N VAL A 79 12.64 -6.26 -4.85
CA VAL A 79 12.09 -6.12 -3.50
C VAL A 79 10.80 -6.93 -3.41
N ILE A 80 10.70 -7.76 -2.40
CA ILE A 80 9.54 -8.61 -2.14
C ILE A 80 8.99 -8.33 -0.75
N PRO A 81 7.72 -8.67 -0.49
CA PRO A 81 7.16 -8.52 0.85
C PRO A 81 7.96 -9.34 1.88
N ALA A 82 8.09 -8.76 3.08
CA ALA A 82 8.69 -9.49 4.19
C ALA A 82 7.82 -10.72 4.51
N PRO A 83 8.41 -11.84 4.97
CA PRO A 83 7.65 -13.07 5.22
C PRO A 83 6.51 -12.92 6.22
N ASN A 84 6.58 -11.93 7.08
CA ASN A 84 5.56 -11.66 8.11
C ASN A 84 4.53 -10.60 7.71
N ARG A 85 4.51 -10.21 6.44
CA ARG A 85 3.55 -9.21 5.93
C ARG A 85 2.45 -9.80 5.07
#